data_cac04e2c1347bbf14fbee91b15c180ab
#
_entry.id   cac04e2c1347bbf14fbee91b15c180ab
#
_cell.length_a   1.000
_cell.length_b   1.000
_cell.length_c   1.000
_cell.angle_alpha   90.00
_cell.angle_beta   90.00
_cell.angle_gamma   90.00
#
_symmetry.space_group_name_H-M   'P 1'
#
loop_
_entity.id
_entity.type
_entity.pdbx_description
1 polymer ?
#
loop_
_entity_poly.entity_id
_entity_poly.type
_entity_poly.pdbx_seq_one_letter_code
_entity_poly.pdbx_strand_id
1 'polypeptide(L)'
;MTLLRALTSTLLLCLPITAGAASADAELEAFLEAEWQRTLEANPTWASSLGDRRWNDRWPDLSPEAIAASHEADLAALERLEEFDSDALSTARRLDKEMYRRVLDESIQHHRYRRHLVPFNQRGGPQNAYETVERLRLVTVQDYEDWLARVRAFGDLGDQNLALLAAGVESGVVHPRIIAERIAAQLEAQAALDVEQSPWAKAFLELPADLPAAERERLSREGLAAVRDVVLPAIRRLDDFFRTRYLPATRASVGVWDQPDGREYYAARARHFTTTDLTPREIHDLGLSEVARIRSEMEAIREEVGFEGDLAAFFEHLRTDPSFYYDTPEALFEAYLATSKRVDPELVKLFGRMPRMPYGVRPIPDAIAPDTTTAYYSRPAADGSRAGYYYVNLYRPEVRPKYEIEALTIHEAVPGHHFQIALAMELEGLPAFRRFGGVTAYVEGWALYAESLGPELGMYQDPYSKFGQLTYEMWRAVRLVVDTGIHEFGWSRQQAIDYFRDNAAKTEADIVNEIDRYIAWPGQALAYK
;
A
#
# COMPACT_ATOMS: atom_id res chain seq x y z
N MET A 1 2.59 13.39 86.49
CA MET A 1 1.32 12.93 85.87
C MET A 1 1.58 12.82 84.34
N THR A 2 1.78 11.61 83.92
CA THR A 2 2.30 11.25 82.59
C THR A 2 1.15 10.72 81.77
N LEU A 3 0.93 11.27 80.59
CA LEU A 3 -0.02 10.77 79.59
C LEU A 3 0.74 10.25 78.38
N LEU A 4 0.78 8.91 78.25
CA LEU A 4 1.24 8.16 77.10
C LEU A 4 0.19 8.28 75.98
N ARG A 5 0.56 8.78 74.79
CA ARG A 5 -0.24 8.64 73.56
C ARG A 5 0.34 7.51 72.73
N ALA A 6 -0.47 6.48 72.54
CA ALA A 6 -0.18 5.40 71.61
C ALA A 6 -0.43 5.89 70.17
N LEU A 7 0.59 5.79 69.33
CA LEU A 7 0.45 5.93 67.86
C LEU A 7 0.17 4.53 67.29
N THR A 8 -1.02 4.33 66.78
CA THR A 8 -1.38 3.19 65.95
C THR A 8 -0.93 3.45 64.53
N SER A 9 0.13 2.76 64.09
CA SER A 9 0.57 2.75 62.68
C SER A 9 -0.33 1.82 61.87
N THR A 10 -1.15 2.40 60.99
CA THR A 10 -1.88 1.63 59.97
C THR A 10 -0.91 1.37 58.82
N LEU A 11 -0.42 0.15 58.73
CA LEU A 11 0.35 -0.33 57.57
C LEU A 11 -0.62 -0.57 56.42
N LEU A 12 -0.63 0.30 55.43
CA LEU A 12 -1.31 0.04 54.17
C LEU A 12 -0.51 -1.05 53.42
N LEU A 13 -1.05 -2.25 53.37
CA LEU A 13 -0.61 -3.27 52.42
C LEU A 13 -1.07 -2.89 51.02
N CYS A 14 -0.25 -2.16 50.30
CA CYS A 14 -0.31 -2.05 48.84
C CYS A 14 0.87 -2.82 48.25
N LEU A 15 0.65 -4.07 47.86
CA LEU A 15 1.52 -4.87 46.98
C LEU A 15 0.90 -6.32 46.92
N PRO A 16 0.67 -6.91 45.75
CA PRO A 16 1.60 -7.17 44.68
C PRO A 16 1.01 -7.13 43.22
N ILE A 17 0.08 -6.23 42.92
CA ILE A 17 -0.55 -6.18 41.59
C ILE A 17 0.46 -5.71 40.52
N THR A 18 1.44 -4.88 40.91
CA THR A 18 2.41 -4.31 39.95
C THR A 18 3.48 -5.29 39.46
N ALA A 19 3.89 -6.24 40.26
CA ALA A 19 4.94 -7.19 39.90
C ALA A 19 4.43 -8.27 38.91
N GLY A 20 3.18 -8.71 39.06
CA GLY A 20 2.56 -9.67 38.13
C GLY A 20 2.29 -9.08 36.75
N ALA A 21 1.78 -7.84 36.67
CA ALA A 21 1.55 -7.15 35.43
C ALA A 21 2.85 -6.84 34.66
N ALA A 22 3.91 -6.43 35.34
CA ALA A 22 5.21 -6.21 34.73
C ALA A 22 5.82 -7.48 34.11
N SER A 23 5.57 -8.65 34.70
CA SER A 23 6.01 -9.96 34.17
C SER A 23 5.19 -10.33 32.92
N ALA A 24 3.85 -10.21 32.97
CA ALA A 24 2.97 -10.54 31.86
C ALA A 24 3.21 -9.61 30.65
N ASP A 25 3.41 -8.32 30.88
CA ASP A 25 3.76 -7.35 29.84
C ASP A 25 5.09 -7.71 29.14
N ALA A 26 6.12 -8.09 29.91
CA ALA A 26 7.42 -8.47 29.36
C ALA A 26 7.35 -9.80 28.58
N GLU A 27 6.54 -10.75 29.02
CA GLU A 27 6.34 -12.02 28.29
C GLU A 27 5.61 -11.79 26.95
N LEU A 28 4.57 -10.96 26.93
CA LEU A 28 3.88 -10.59 25.69
C LEU A 28 4.82 -9.82 24.75
N GLU A 29 5.64 -8.91 25.28
CA GLU A 29 6.59 -8.14 24.46
C GLU A 29 7.63 -9.06 23.82
N ALA A 30 8.17 -10.03 24.55
CA ALA A 30 9.10 -11.02 24.02
C ALA A 30 8.44 -11.91 22.95
N PHE A 31 7.19 -12.29 23.13
CA PHE A 31 6.41 -13.02 22.12
C PHE A 31 6.23 -12.18 20.85
N LEU A 32 5.78 -10.93 20.96
CA LEU A 32 5.57 -10.04 19.81
C LEU A 32 6.86 -9.74 19.05
N GLU A 33 8.00 -9.65 19.76
CA GLU A 33 9.29 -9.48 19.11
C GLU A 33 9.71 -10.75 18.35
N ALA A 34 9.51 -11.94 18.92
CA ALA A 34 9.79 -13.20 18.23
C ALA A 34 8.94 -13.34 16.95
N GLU A 35 7.66 -13.01 17.02
CA GLU A 35 6.76 -13.01 15.86
C GLU A 35 7.14 -11.97 14.81
N TRP A 36 7.65 -10.81 15.24
CA TRP A 36 8.19 -9.82 14.34
C TRP A 36 9.40 -10.34 13.55
N GLN A 37 10.34 -11.02 14.25
CA GLN A 37 11.50 -11.62 13.59
C GLN A 37 11.08 -12.72 12.60
N ARG A 38 10.11 -13.56 12.95
CA ARG A 38 9.51 -14.56 12.04
C ARG A 38 8.91 -13.90 10.80
N THR A 39 8.19 -12.79 11.00
CA THR A 39 7.57 -12.03 9.90
C THR A 39 8.62 -11.46 8.93
N LEU A 40 9.72 -10.90 9.45
CA LEU A 40 10.79 -10.34 8.62
C LEU A 40 11.53 -11.44 7.82
N GLU A 41 11.78 -12.59 8.44
CA GLU A 41 12.40 -13.73 7.77
C GLU A 41 11.53 -14.30 6.65
N ALA A 42 10.23 -14.43 6.89
CA ALA A 42 9.26 -14.87 5.89
C ALA A 42 9.05 -13.86 4.75
N ASN A 43 9.36 -12.58 4.98
CA ASN A 43 9.16 -11.49 4.01
C ASN A 43 10.46 -10.70 3.73
N PRO A 44 11.48 -11.32 3.11
CA PRO A 44 12.80 -10.71 2.88
C PRO A 44 12.76 -9.37 2.14
N THR A 45 11.87 -9.24 1.16
CA THR A 45 11.71 -8.00 0.38
C THR A 45 11.14 -6.86 1.23
N TRP A 46 10.25 -7.17 2.17
CA TRP A 46 9.75 -6.19 3.11
C TRP A 46 10.83 -5.80 4.14
N ALA A 47 11.54 -6.77 4.70
CA ALA A 47 12.69 -6.52 5.57
C ALA A 47 13.71 -5.58 4.91
N SER A 48 14.07 -5.86 3.65
CA SER A 48 14.94 -4.99 2.85
C SER A 48 14.40 -3.56 2.72
N SER A 49 13.08 -3.40 2.53
CA SER A 49 12.45 -2.07 2.41
C SER A 49 12.50 -1.26 3.71
N LEU A 50 12.59 -1.93 4.85
CA LEU A 50 12.78 -1.32 6.18
C LEU A 50 14.25 -1.01 6.49
N GLY A 51 15.19 -1.41 5.62
CA GLY A 51 16.64 -1.28 5.82
C GLY A 51 17.29 -2.46 6.52
N ASP A 52 16.53 -3.52 6.85
CA ASP A 52 17.08 -4.76 7.39
C ASP A 52 17.73 -5.60 6.30
N ARG A 53 19.07 -5.69 6.36
CA ARG A 53 19.88 -6.28 5.31
C ARG A 53 20.11 -7.79 5.45
N ARG A 54 19.65 -8.41 6.53
CA ARG A 54 19.92 -9.82 6.85
C ARG A 54 19.47 -10.79 5.76
N TRP A 55 18.47 -10.41 4.97
CA TRP A 55 17.88 -11.26 3.93
C TRP A 55 17.85 -10.58 2.55
N ASN A 56 18.78 -9.67 2.28
CA ASN A 56 18.85 -8.99 0.98
C ASN A 56 19.19 -9.93 -0.17
N ASP A 57 19.69 -11.12 0.14
CA ASP A 57 20.14 -12.16 -0.79
C ASP A 57 19.02 -13.08 -1.31
N ARG A 58 17.79 -12.98 -0.79
CA ARG A 58 16.72 -13.96 -1.07
C ARG A 58 15.34 -13.35 -1.28
N TRP A 59 14.49 -14.10 -1.98
CA TRP A 59 13.06 -13.89 -2.11
C TRP A 59 12.29 -14.62 -1.01
N PRO A 60 10.98 -14.28 -0.76
CA PRO A 60 10.12 -15.12 0.05
C PRO A 60 9.97 -16.51 -0.59
N ASP A 61 9.90 -17.54 0.25
CA ASP A 61 9.57 -18.88 -0.21
C ASP A 61 8.05 -19.02 -0.36
N LEU A 62 7.58 -19.19 -1.60
CA LEU A 62 6.17 -19.36 -1.96
C LEU A 62 5.84 -20.81 -2.30
N SER A 63 6.67 -21.78 -1.92
CA SER A 63 6.36 -23.19 -2.08
C SER A 63 5.09 -23.56 -1.29
N PRO A 64 4.31 -24.55 -1.75
CA PRO A 64 3.15 -25.04 -1.00
C PRO A 64 3.48 -25.46 0.42
N GLU A 65 4.66 -26.05 0.62
CA GLU A 65 5.18 -26.47 1.92
C GLU A 65 5.45 -25.28 2.84
N ALA A 66 6.08 -24.21 2.35
CA ALA A 66 6.33 -23.00 3.11
C ALA A 66 5.03 -22.24 3.46
N ILE A 67 4.08 -22.19 2.54
CA ILE A 67 2.75 -21.59 2.76
C ILE A 67 1.99 -22.36 3.84
N ALA A 68 1.99 -23.70 3.78
CA ALA A 68 1.36 -24.54 4.81
C ALA A 68 2.03 -24.36 6.17
N ALA A 69 3.36 -24.38 6.22
CA ALA A 69 4.11 -24.17 7.45
C ALA A 69 3.88 -22.78 8.06
N SER A 70 3.79 -21.74 7.24
CA SER A 70 3.44 -20.38 7.68
C SER A 70 2.04 -20.33 8.29
N HIS A 71 1.06 -20.99 7.67
CA HIS A 71 -0.31 -21.06 8.21
C HIS A 71 -0.37 -21.78 9.55
N GLU A 72 0.29 -22.93 9.70
CA GLU A 72 0.37 -23.65 10.99
C GLU A 72 1.05 -22.78 12.06
N ALA A 73 2.10 -22.05 11.70
CA ALA A 73 2.76 -21.13 12.61
C ALA A 73 1.84 -19.98 13.06
N ASP A 74 1.00 -19.43 12.15
CA ASP A 74 0.03 -18.39 12.48
C ASP A 74 -1.08 -18.91 13.43
N LEU A 75 -1.54 -20.15 13.23
CA LEU A 75 -2.49 -20.80 14.14
C LEU A 75 -1.88 -21.01 15.54
N ALA A 76 -0.65 -21.51 15.60
CA ALA A 76 0.05 -21.70 16.88
C ALA A 76 0.34 -20.36 17.59
N ALA A 77 0.67 -19.31 16.82
CA ALA A 77 0.87 -17.97 17.36
C ALA A 77 -0.44 -17.39 17.92
N LEU A 78 -1.57 -17.63 17.26
CA LEU A 78 -2.90 -17.21 17.75
C LEU A 78 -3.26 -17.95 19.04
N GLU A 79 -3.08 -19.27 19.10
CA GLU A 79 -3.29 -20.06 20.31
C GLU A 79 -2.42 -19.54 21.48
N ARG A 80 -1.14 -19.31 21.24
CA ARG A 80 -0.23 -18.75 22.25
C ARG A 80 -0.63 -17.33 22.68
N LEU A 81 -1.09 -16.49 21.76
CA LEU A 81 -1.56 -15.14 22.05
C LEU A 81 -2.79 -15.16 22.98
N GLU A 82 -3.70 -16.10 22.79
CA GLU A 82 -4.90 -16.23 23.63
C GLU A 82 -4.60 -16.73 25.06
N GLU A 83 -3.48 -17.40 25.29
CA GLU A 83 -3.05 -17.80 26.64
C GLU A 83 -2.66 -16.60 27.53
N PHE A 84 -2.33 -15.44 26.97
CA PHE A 84 -2.07 -14.25 27.77
C PHE A 84 -3.36 -13.72 28.41
N ASP A 85 -3.41 -13.74 29.73
CA ASP A 85 -4.55 -13.22 30.51
C ASP A 85 -4.61 -11.68 30.36
N SER A 86 -5.65 -11.19 29.70
CA SER A 86 -5.84 -9.76 29.45
C SER A 86 -5.97 -8.94 30.72
N ASP A 87 -6.46 -9.52 31.83
CA ASP A 87 -6.58 -8.83 33.11
C ASP A 87 -5.22 -8.67 33.81
N ALA A 88 -4.24 -9.52 33.47
CA ALA A 88 -2.87 -9.41 33.95
C ALA A 88 -2.01 -8.42 33.14
N LEU A 89 -2.49 -7.95 31.97
CA LEU A 89 -1.76 -7.02 31.11
C LEU A 89 -2.09 -5.55 31.42
N SER A 90 -1.12 -4.67 31.22
CA SER A 90 -1.38 -3.23 31.19
C SER A 90 -2.33 -2.85 30.03
N THR A 91 -2.97 -1.69 30.13
CA THR A 91 -3.88 -1.19 29.07
C THR A 91 -3.18 -1.09 27.70
N ALA A 92 -1.90 -0.70 27.68
CA ALA A 92 -1.12 -0.61 26.45
C ALA A 92 -0.91 -2.01 25.83
N ARG A 93 -0.54 -3.00 26.64
CA ARG A 93 -0.28 -4.35 26.17
C ARG A 93 -1.56 -5.12 25.80
N ARG A 94 -2.69 -4.83 26.43
CA ARG A 94 -4.00 -5.33 25.96
C ARG A 94 -4.30 -4.85 24.53
N LEU A 95 -4.04 -3.59 24.25
CA LEU A 95 -4.19 -3.06 22.88
C LEU A 95 -3.22 -3.74 21.91
N ASP A 96 -1.97 -3.95 22.30
CA ASP A 96 -0.99 -4.65 21.45
C ASP A 96 -1.45 -6.09 21.15
N LYS A 97 -1.98 -6.82 22.17
CA LYS A 97 -2.56 -8.16 21.98
C LYS A 97 -3.70 -8.15 20.96
N GLU A 98 -4.67 -7.24 21.10
CA GLU A 98 -5.81 -7.14 20.18
C GLU A 98 -5.38 -6.76 18.76
N MET A 99 -4.42 -5.85 18.62
CA MET A 99 -3.92 -5.48 17.31
C MET A 99 -3.15 -6.62 16.64
N TYR A 100 -2.36 -7.38 17.41
CA TYR A 100 -1.63 -8.51 16.84
C TYR A 100 -2.56 -9.68 16.49
N ARG A 101 -3.61 -9.91 17.28
CA ARG A 101 -4.67 -10.87 16.94
C ARG A 101 -5.27 -10.57 15.57
N ARG A 102 -5.53 -9.29 15.25
CA ARG A 102 -6.01 -8.88 13.90
C ARG A 102 -5.01 -9.22 12.80
N VAL A 103 -3.71 -9.10 13.05
CA VAL A 103 -2.67 -9.47 12.07
C VAL A 103 -2.73 -10.96 11.78
N LEU A 104 -2.84 -11.80 12.81
CA LEU A 104 -2.95 -13.25 12.68
C LEU A 104 -4.27 -13.66 12.01
N ASP A 105 -5.40 -13.08 12.43
CA ASP A 105 -6.71 -13.31 11.83
C ASP A 105 -6.69 -13.03 10.31
N GLU A 106 -6.06 -11.94 9.88
CA GLU A 106 -5.93 -11.60 8.47
C GLU A 106 -5.14 -12.66 7.69
N SER A 107 -4.00 -13.10 8.23
CA SER A 107 -3.16 -14.12 7.59
C SER A 107 -3.91 -15.45 7.49
N ILE A 108 -4.60 -15.86 8.56
CA ILE A 108 -5.41 -17.08 8.60
C ILE A 108 -6.57 -17.00 7.60
N GLN A 109 -7.27 -15.86 7.50
CA GLN A 109 -8.33 -15.66 6.52
C GLN A 109 -7.79 -15.67 5.07
N HIS A 110 -6.61 -15.08 4.84
CA HIS A 110 -5.95 -15.13 3.53
C HIS A 110 -5.72 -16.56 3.06
N HIS A 111 -5.24 -17.44 3.96
CA HIS A 111 -5.07 -18.87 3.68
C HIS A 111 -6.41 -19.59 3.50
N ARG A 112 -7.39 -19.38 4.40
CA ARG A 112 -8.73 -19.97 4.36
C ARG A 112 -9.40 -19.75 3.00
N TYR A 113 -9.33 -18.54 2.46
CA TYR A 113 -9.93 -18.20 1.17
C TYR A 113 -8.98 -18.46 -0.01
N ARG A 114 -7.88 -19.20 0.21
CA ARG A 114 -6.91 -19.61 -0.83
C ARG A 114 -6.36 -18.47 -1.66
N ARG A 115 -6.16 -17.29 -1.04
CA ARG A 115 -5.71 -16.10 -1.75
C ARG A 115 -4.25 -16.20 -2.20
N HIS A 116 -3.45 -17.07 -1.60
CA HIS A 116 -2.12 -17.43 -2.06
C HIS A 116 -2.11 -18.02 -3.48
N LEU A 117 -3.25 -18.52 -4.00
CA LEU A 117 -3.38 -19.05 -5.37
C LEU A 117 -3.53 -17.96 -6.45
N VAL A 118 -3.67 -16.70 -6.06
CA VAL A 118 -3.56 -15.51 -6.92
C VAL A 118 -2.48 -14.58 -6.37
N PRO A 119 -1.19 -15.01 -6.43
CA PRO A 119 -0.11 -14.42 -5.64
C PRO A 119 0.28 -13.02 -6.10
N PHE A 120 -0.14 -12.57 -7.26
CA PHE A 120 0.18 -11.25 -7.80
C PHE A 120 -0.91 -10.73 -8.75
N ASN A 121 -0.82 -9.46 -9.14
CA ASN A 121 -1.73 -8.80 -10.07
C ASN A 121 -0.96 -7.82 -10.98
N GLN A 122 -1.65 -6.97 -11.76
CA GLN A 122 -1.03 -6.00 -12.66
C GLN A 122 -0.21 -4.90 -11.94
N ARG A 123 -0.32 -4.77 -10.62
CA ARG A 123 0.38 -3.74 -9.84
C ARG A 123 1.61 -4.26 -9.09
N GLY A 124 1.76 -5.55 -8.95
CA GLY A 124 2.89 -6.14 -8.26
C GLY A 124 2.96 -7.66 -8.46
N GLY A 125 4.16 -8.15 -8.73
CA GLY A 125 4.44 -9.56 -8.97
C GLY A 125 5.81 -9.81 -9.59
N PRO A 126 6.05 -11.02 -10.11
CA PRO A 126 7.31 -11.36 -10.78
C PRO A 126 7.66 -10.41 -11.94
N GLN A 127 6.65 -9.89 -12.65
CA GLN A 127 6.84 -8.99 -13.80
C GLN A 127 7.47 -7.65 -13.43
N ASN A 128 7.38 -7.20 -12.18
CA ASN A 128 8.01 -5.97 -11.71
C ASN A 128 8.85 -6.15 -10.43
N ALA A 129 9.28 -7.38 -10.14
CA ALA A 129 10.12 -7.68 -8.99
C ALA A 129 11.50 -7.00 -9.06
N TYR A 130 11.95 -6.57 -10.24
CA TYR A 130 13.15 -5.75 -10.43
C TYR A 130 13.10 -4.43 -9.64
N GLU A 131 11.92 -3.86 -9.36
CA GLU A 131 11.77 -2.63 -8.57
C GLU A 131 12.28 -2.77 -7.12
N THR A 132 12.46 -4.00 -6.66
CA THR A 132 13.02 -4.26 -5.33
C THR A 132 14.39 -3.60 -5.16
N VAL A 133 15.19 -3.51 -6.23
CA VAL A 133 16.52 -2.89 -6.20
C VAL A 133 16.49 -1.42 -5.79
N GLU A 134 15.43 -0.69 -6.12
CA GLU A 134 15.31 0.74 -5.78
C GLU A 134 15.11 0.99 -4.27
N ARG A 135 14.71 -0.06 -3.55
CA ARG A 135 14.56 -0.03 -2.08
C ARG A 135 15.82 -0.44 -1.36
N LEU A 136 16.82 -1.00 -2.09
CA LEU A 136 18.10 -1.40 -1.56
C LEU A 136 19.08 -0.23 -1.59
N ARG A 137 20.02 -0.23 -0.64
CA ARG A 137 21.16 0.66 -0.65
C ARG A 137 22.35 -0.09 -1.24
N LEU A 138 22.58 0.06 -2.55
CA LEU A 138 23.70 -0.56 -3.25
C LEU A 138 24.92 0.35 -3.23
N VAL A 139 25.86 0.12 -2.31
CA VAL A 139 27.07 0.94 -2.11
C VAL A 139 28.33 0.10 -2.07
N THR A 140 28.27 -1.09 -1.48
CA THR A 140 29.43 -1.97 -1.30
C THR A 140 29.37 -3.16 -2.26
N VAL A 141 30.50 -3.84 -2.47
CA VAL A 141 30.54 -5.11 -3.22
C VAL A 141 29.53 -6.11 -2.66
N GLN A 142 29.40 -6.22 -1.32
CA GLN A 142 28.46 -7.14 -0.70
C GLN A 142 27.00 -6.81 -1.04
N ASP A 143 26.64 -5.53 -1.14
CA ASP A 143 25.27 -5.14 -1.53
C ASP A 143 24.91 -5.66 -2.94
N TYR A 144 25.87 -5.59 -3.86
CA TYR A 144 25.71 -6.11 -5.22
C TYR A 144 25.75 -7.64 -5.28
N GLU A 145 26.51 -8.30 -4.40
CA GLU A 145 26.49 -9.77 -4.25
C GLU A 145 25.12 -10.25 -3.76
N ASP A 146 24.56 -9.58 -2.76
CA ASP A 146 23.25 -9.91 -2.23
C ASP A 146 22.16 -9.74 -3.31
N TRP A 147 22.22 -8.65 -4.08
CA TRP A 147 21.31 -8.44 -5.20
C TRP A 147 21.51 -9.48 -6.31
N LEU A 148 22.76 -9.83 -6.64
CA LEU A 148 23.09 -10.86 -7.63
C LEU A 148 22.58 -12.24 -7.20
N ALA A 149 22.69 -12.57 -5.91
CA ALA A 149 22.13 -13.82 -5.36
C ALA A 149 20.60 -13.84 -5.54
N ARG A 150 19.93 -12.74 -5.24
CA ARG A 150 18.48 -12.59 -5.43
C ARG A 150 18.09 -12.72 -6.90
N VAL A 151 18.82 -12.11 -7.82
CA VAL A 151 18.60 -12.24 -9.28
C VAL A 151 18.77 -13.70 -9.74
N ARG A 152 19.77 -14.40 -9.23
CA ARG A 152 19.99 -15.84 -9.51
C ARG A 152 18.86 -16.73 -8.97
N ALA A 153 18.26 -16.37 -7.84
CA ALA A 153 17.14 -17.08 -7.24
C ALA A 153 15.76 -16.74 -7.87
N PHE A 154 15.71 -15.82 -8.83
CA PHE A 154 14.45 -15.44 -9.46
C PHE A 154 13.77 -16.57 -10.25
N GLY A 155 14.56 -17.52 -10.74
CA GLY A 155 14.03 -18.72 -11.41
C GLY A 155 13.09 -19.52 -10.52
N ASP A 156 13.50 -19.78 -9.28
CA ASP A 156 12.72 -20.51 -8.28
C ASP A 156 11.46 -19.74 -7.89
N LEU A 157 11.57 -18.42 -7.69
CA LEU A 157 10.40 -17.56 -7.43
C LEU A 157 9.38 -17.63 -8.58
N GLY A 158 9.85 -17.61 -9.83
CA GLY A 158 9.01 -17.76 -11.02
C GLY A 158 8.26 -19.10 -11.02
N ASP A 159 8.98 -20.18 -10.76
CA ASP A 159 8.43 -21.55 -10.78
C ASP A 159 7.43 -21.76 -9.62
N GLN A 160 7.69 -21.22 -8.43
CA GLN A 160 6.74 -21.24 -7.31
C GLN A 160 5.45 -20.47 -7.65
N ASN A 161 5.54 -19.28 -8.25
CA ASN A 161 4.37 -18.54 -8.72
C ASN A 161 3.57 -19.32 -9.77
N LEU A 162 4.24 -19.99 -10.70
CA LEU A 162 3.59 -20.87 -11.68
C LEU A 162 2.82 -22.01 -11.02
N ALA A 163 3.38 -22.64 -9.99
CA ALA A 163 2.73 -23.72 -9.26
C ALA A 163 1.45 -23.22 -8.56
N LEU A 164 1.50 -22.07 -7.90
CA LEU A 164 0.35 -21.46 -7.25
C LEU A 164 -0.77 -21.09 -8.24
N LEU A 165 -0.40 -20.46 -9.35
CA LEU A 165 -1.38 -20.12 -10.40
C LEU A 165 -2.00 -21.36 -11.05
N ALA A 166 -1.23 -22.43 -11.23
CA ALA A 166 -1.76 -23.69 -11.75
C ALA A 166 -2.79 -24.31 -10.79
N ALA A 167 -2.49 -24.35 -9.49
CA ALA A 167 -3.44 -24.78 -8.46
C ALA A 167 -4.67 -23.85 -8.41
N GLY A 168 -4.49 -22.55 -8.66
CA GLY A 168 -5.58 -21.59 -8.81
C GLY A 168 -6.51 -21.94 -9.96
N VAL A 169 -5.97 -22.27 -11.13
CA VAL A 169 -6.74 -22.73 -12.30
C VAL A 169 -7.55 -24.00 -11.95
N GLU A 170 -6.91 -24.97 -11.30
CA GLU A 170 -7.57 -26.23 -10.93
C GLU A 170 -8.71 -26.06 -9.91
N SER A 171 -8.58 -25.07 -9.00
CA SER A 171 -9.54 -24.81 -7.94
C SER A 171 -10.58 -23.71 -8.27
N GLY A 172 -10.48 -23.08 -9.45
CA GLY A 172 -11.35 -21.97 -9.87
C GLY A 172 -11.08 -20.64 -9.16
N VAL A 173 -9.93 -20.50 -8.47
CA VAL A 173 -9.49 -19.26 -7.83
C VAL A 173 -8.55 -18.53 -8.80
N VAL A 174 -9.14 -17.74 -9.68
CA VAL A 174 -8.42 -17.08 -10.78
C VAL A 174 -8.79 -15.60 -10.88
N HIS A 175 -7.93 -14.82 -11.53
CA HIS A 175 -8.25 -13.43 -11.86
C HIS A 175 -9.45 -13.30 -12.83
N PRO A 176 -10.14 -12.14 -12.80
CA PRO A 176 -10.95 -11.72 -13.92
C PRO A 176 -10.08 -11.57 -15.18
N ARG A 177 -10.68 -11.84 -16.34
CA ARG A 177 -9.98 -11.77 -17.64
C ARG A 177 -9.25 -10.45 -17.86
N ILE A 178 -9.89 -9.32 -17.57
CA ILE A 178 -9.30 -7.98 -17.75
C ILE A 178 -8.00 -7.78 -16.97
N ILE A 179 -7.91 -8.33 -15.76
CA ILE A 179 -6.70 -8.25 -14.93
C ILE A 179 -5.60 -9.19 -15.48
N ALA A 180 -5.97 -10.40 -15.85
CA ALA A 180 -5.05 -11.36 -16.43
C ALA A 180 -4.48 -10.89 -17.79
N GLU A 181 -5.28 -10.21 -18.61
CA GLU A 181 -4.82 -9.60 -19.87
C GLU A 181 -3.77 -8.50 -19.63
N ARG A 182 -3.93 -7.66 -18.59
CA ARG A 182 -2.91 -6.68 -18.22
C ARG A 182 -1.61 -7.33 -17.76
N ILE A 183 -1.70 -8.37 -16.92
CA ILE A 183 -0.52 -9.14 -16.49
C ILE A 183 0.18 -9.77 -17.69
N ALA A 184 -0.57 -10.40 -18.59
CA ALA A 184 -0.03 -11.02 -19.80
C ALA A 184 0.72 -10.00 -20.67
N ALA A 185 0.16 -8.80 -20.88
CA ALA A 185 0.81 -7.74 -21.64
C ALA A 185 2.13 -7.27 -21.00
N GLN A 186 2.18 -7.17 -19.67
CA GLN A 186 3.40 -6.82 -18.94
C GLN A 186 4.47 -7.92 -19.05
N LEU A 187 4.08 -9.20 -18.93
CA LEU A 187 5.01 -10.33 -19.09
C LEU A 187 5.54 -10.41 -20.53
N GLU A 188 4.67 -10.25 -21.54
CA GLU A 188 5.05 -10.24 -22.96
C GLU A 188 6.06 -9.13 -23.26
N ALA A 189 5.80 -7.90 -22.76
CA ALA A 189 6.69 -6.78 -22.95
C ALA A 189 8.09 -7.06 -22.39
N GLN A 190 8.19 -7.66 -21.20
CA GLN A 190 9.49 -8.03 -20.63
C GLN A 190 10.14 -9.24 -21.29
N ALA A 191 9.36 -10.25 -21.71
CA ALA A 191 9.88 -11.43 -22.42
C ALA A 191 10.53 -11.09 -23.75
N ALA A 192 10.12 -9.97 -24.36
CA ALA A 192 10.63 -9.47 -25.65
C ALA A 192 11.95 -8.69 -25.53
N LEU A 193 12.37 -8.29 -24.32
CA LEU A 193 13.57 -7.47 -24.13
C LEU A 193 14.86 -8.26 -24.32
N ASP A 194 15.87 -7.59 -24.87
CA ASP A 194 17.26 -8.06 -24.78
C ASP A 194 17.83 -7.80 -23.37
N VAL A 195 18.96 -8.45 -23.06
CA VAL A 195 19.55 -8.40 -21.71
C VAL A 195 19.80 -6.98 -21.24
N GLU A 196 20.46 -6.16 -22.07
CA GLU A 196 20.84 -4.79 -21.74
C GLU A 196 19.63 -3.82 -21.65
N GLN A 197 18.52 -4.18 -22.28
CA GLN A 197 17.26 -3.42 -22.22
C GLN A 197 16.41 -3.81 -21.00
N SER A 198 16.69 -4.96 -20.40
CA SER A 198 15.95 -5.45 -19.24
C SER A 198 16.19 -4.54 -18.03
N PRO A 199 15.13 -4.10 -17.32
CA PRO A 199 15.28 -3.31 -16.11
C PRO A 199 16.08 -4.03 -15.01
N TRP A 200 16.15 -5.36 -15.05
CA TRP A 200 16.99 -6.16 -14.16
C TRP A 200 18.49 -5.94 -14.38
N ALA A 201 18.91 -5.55 -15.58
CA ALA A 201 20.31 -5.31 -15.91
C ALA A 201 20.84 -3.98 -15.37
N LYS A 202 19.95 -2.99 -15.11
CA LYS A 202 20.32 -1.62 -14.79
C LYS A 202 21.36 -1.51 -13.66
N ALA A 203 21.16 -2.20 -12.55
CA ALA A 203 22.08 -2.18 -11.42
C ALA A 203 23.49 -2.72 -11.74
N PHE A 204 23.61 -3.56 -12.76
CA PHE A 204 24.88 -4.15 -13.20
C PHE A 204 25.53 -3.39 -14.36
N LEU A 205 24.78 -2.52 -15.03
CA LEU A 205 25.29 -1.61 -16.06
C LEU A 205 25.79 -0.29 -15.46
N GLU A 206 25.18 0.15 -14.35
CA GLU A 206 25.43 1.44 -13.71
C GLU A 206 26.14 1.28 -12.35
N LEU A 207 27.23 0.50 -12.32
CA LEU A 207 28.00 0.26 -11.08
C LEU A 207 28.78 1.51 -10.65
N PRO A 208 28.77 1.89 -9.33
CA PRO A 208 29.49 3.04 -8.81
C PRO A 208 31.00 3.00 -9.11
N ALA A 209 31.57 4.17 -9.44
CA ALA A 209 32.99 4.28 -9.79
C ALA A 209 33.94 3.98 -8.62
N ASP A 210 33.48 4.12 -7.40
CA ASP A 210 34.23 3.87 -6.15
C ASP A 210 34.40 2.37 -5.84
N LEU A 211 33.64 1.50 -6.48
CA LEU A 211 33.89 0.05 -6.38
C LEU A 211 35.20 -0.32 -7.10
N PRO A 212 35.98 -1.31 -6.60
CA PRO A 212 37.18 -1.78 -7.27
C PRO A 212 36.89 -2.19 -8.74
N ALA A 213 37.74 -1.75 -9.67
CA ALA A 213 37.50 -1.97 -11.10
C ALA A 213 37.29 -3.44 -11.46
N ALA A 214 38.07 -4.37 -10.86
CA ALA A 214 37.94 -5.80 -11.08
C ALA A 214 36.58 -6.34 -10.61
N GLU A 215 36.05 -5.81 -9.48
CA GLU A 215 34.76 -6.20 -8.96
C GLU A 215 33.62 -5.64 -9.83
N ARG A 216 33.73 -4.41 -10.31
CA ARG A 216 32.76 -3.85 -11.27
C ARG A 216 32.67 -4.70 -12.54
N GLU A 217 33.82 -5.07 -13.12
CA GLU A 217 33.85 -5.92 -14.31
C GLU A 217 33.23 -7.30 -14.03
N ARG A 218 33.57 -7.91 -12.89
CA ARG A 218 33.02 -9.19 -12.46
C ARG A 218 31.51 -9.13 -12.24
N LEU A 219 31.02 -8.17 -11.41
CA LEU A 219 29.60 -8.01 -11.08
C LEU A 219 28.76 -7.70 -12.32
N SER A 220 29.26 -6.83 -13.21
CA SER A 220 28.59 -6.55 -14.47
C SER A 220 28.45 -7.82 -15.33
N ARG A 221 29.53 -8.55 -15.55
CA ARG A 221 29.52 -9.78 -16.33
C ARG A 221 28.58 -10.83 -15.74
N GLU A 222 28.68 -11.07 -14.42
CA GLU A 222 27.88 -12.09 -13.73
C GLU A 222 26.42 -11.70 -13.61
N GLY A 223 26.13 -10.41 -13.38
CA GLY A 223 24.76 -9.89 -13.33
C GLY A 223 24.05 -10.01 -14.67
N LEU A 224 24.69 -9.58 -15.76
CA LEU A 224 24.14 -9.74 -17.11
C LEU A 224 23.96 -11.21 -17.49
N ALA A 225 24.87 -12.09 -17.08
CA ALA A 225 24.72 -13.52 -17.27
C ALA A 225 23.49 -14.06 -16.50
N ALA A 226 23.29 -13.65 -15.24
CA ALA A 226 22.12 -14.05 -14.44
C ALA A 226 20.80 -13.56 -15.07
N VAL A 227 20.76 -12.34 -15.58
CA VAL A 227 19.57 -11.82 -16.30
C VAL A 227 19.30 -12.67 -17.54
N ARG A 228 20.34 -12.97 -18.36
CA ARG A 228 20.20 -13.74 -19.60
C ARG A 228 19.76 -15.19 -19.34
N ASP A 229 20.41 -15.85 -18.36
CA ASP A 229 20.35 -17.31 -18.18
C ASP A 229 19.27 -17.73 -17.17
N VAL A 230 18.79 -16.81 -16.31
CA VAL A 230 17.78 -17.10 -15.27
C VAL A 230 16.54 -16.25 -15.45
N VAL A 231 16.68 -14.91 -15.42
CA VAL A 231 15.51 -14.01 -15.35
C VAL A 231 14.67 -14.07 -16.61
N LEU A 232 15.27 -13.82 -17.79
CA LEU A 232 14.52 -13.81 -19.05
C LEU A 232 13.89 -15.17 -19.38
N PRO A 233 14.54 -16.32 -19.15
CA PRO A 233 13.88 -17.62 -19.27
C PRO A 233 12.70 -17.81 -18.30
N ALA A 234 12.79 -17.34 -17.04
CA ALA A 234 11.69 -17.43 -16.08
C ALA A 234 10.49 -16.57 -16.51
N ILE A 235 10.74 -15.32 -16.95
CA ILE A 235 9.67 -14.43 -17.48
C ILE A 235 9.00 -15.07 -18.71
N ARG A 236 9.77 -15.66 -19.62
CA ARG A 236 9.20 -16.35 -20.81
C ARG A 236 8.35 -17.57 -20.43
N ARG A 237 8.72 -18.33 -19.39
CA ARG A 237 7.86 -19.43 -18.89
C ARG A 237 6.56 -18.90 -18.27
N LEU A 238 6.63 -17.80 -17.50
CA LEU A 238 5.45 -17.14 -16.97
C LEU A 238 4.52 -16.64 -18.08
N ASP A 239 5.07 -15.97 -19.09
CA ASP A 239 4.31 -15.46 -20.24
C ASP A 239 3.63 -16.59 -21.02
N ASP A 240 4.36 -17.66 -21.34
CA ASP A 240 3.79 -18.83 -22.01
C ASP A 240 2.65 -19.46 -21.22
N PHE A 241 2.84 -19.68 -19.91
CA PHE A 241 1.80 -20.21 -19.03
C PHE A 241 0.57 -19.28 -18.98
N PHE A 242 0.78 -17.98 -18.86
CA PHE A 242 -0.33 -17.02 -18.86
C PHE A 242 -1.16 -17.10 -20.15
N ARG A 243 -0.52 -17.09 -21.28
CA ARG A 243 -1.20 -17.14 -22.58
C ARG A 243 -1.86 -18.48 -22.86
N THR A 244 -1.20 -19.59 -22.57
CA THR A 244 -1.65 -20.91 -22.99
C THR A 244 -2.58 -21.60 -21.99
N ARG A 245 -2.46 -21.30 -20.69
CA ARG A 245 -3.22 -21.98 -19.64
C ARG A 245 -4.04 -21.05 -18.77
N TYR A 246 -3.51 -19.93 -18.32
CA TYR A 246 -4.16 -19.07 -17.35
C TYR A 246 -5.29 -18.22 -17.97
N LEU A 247 -5.02 -17.49 -19.06
CA LEU A 247 -6.03 -16.69 -19.76
C LEU A 247 -7.26 -17.49 -20.21
N PRO A 248 -7.14 -18.72 -20.77
CA PRO A 248 -8.32 -19.54 -21.08
C PRO A 248 -9.18 -19.90 -19.86
N ALA A 249 -8.58 -19.99 -18.66
CA ALA A 249 -9.25 -20.37 -17.42
C ALA A 249 -9.83 -19.18 -16.64
N THR A 250 -9.57 -17.93 -17.07
CA THR A 250 -10.05 -16.73 -16.39
C THR A 250 -11.57 -16.58 -16.48
N ARG A 251 -12.16 -15.93 -15.47
CA ARG A 251 -13.58 -15.62 -15.43
C ARG A 251 -13.92 -14.32 -16.17
N ALA A 252 -15.11 -14.24 -16.75
CA ALA A 252 -15.62 -13.04 -17.43
C ALA A 252 -16.12 -11.98 -16.42
N SER A 253 -16.67 -12.44 -15.29
CA SER A 253 -17.13 -11.56 -14.20
C SER A 253 -15.96 -10.84 -13.51
N VAL A 254 -16.18 -9.61 -13.09
CA VAL A 254 -15.16 -8.79 -12.41
C VAL A 254 -15.25 -8.88 -10.88
N GLY A 255 -16.43 -9.17 -10.32
CA GLY A 255 -16.63 -9.28 -8.87
C GLY A 255 -16.15 -10.61 -8.29
N VAL A 256 -15.71 -10.64 -7.04
CA VAL A 256 -15.27 -11.88 -6.36
C VAL A 256 -16.42 -12.78 -5.98
N TRP A 257 -17.66 -12.29 -5.99
CA TRP A 257 -18.87 -13.08 -5.72
C TRP A 257 -19.00 -14.31 -6.63
N ASP A 258 -18.34 -14.31 -7.77
CA ASP A 258 -18.34 -15.40 -8.76
C ASP A 258 -17.16 -16.40 -8.55
N GLN A 259 -16.51 -16.35 -7.40
CA GLN A 259 -15.48 -17.31 -6.99
C GLN A 259 -16.02 -18.22 -5.88
N PRO A 260 -15.40 -19.38 -5.65
CA PRO A 260 -15.67 -20.17 -4.46
C PRO A 260 -15.51 -19.32 -3.19
N ASP A 261 -16.50 -19.35 -2.30
CA ASP A 261 -16.58 -18.57 -1.06
C ASP A 261 -16.48 -17.03 -1.26
N GLY A 262 -16.72 -16.53 -2.47
CA GLY A 262 -16.42 -15.16 -2.87
C GLY A 262 -17.16 -14.08 -2.09
N ARG A 263 -18.45 -14.29 -1.75
CA ARG A 263 -19.23 -13.35 -0.92
C ARG A 263 -18.75 -13.31 0.52
N GLU A 264 -18.45 -14.46 1.10
CA GLU A 264 -17.90 -14.56 2.47
C GLU A 264 -16.52 -13.93 2.53
N TYR A 265 -15.68 -14.18 1.51
CA TYR A 265 -14.40 -13.53 1.35
C TYR A 265 -14.54 -12.00 1.27
N TYR A 266 -15.46 -11.49 0.45
CA TYR A 266 -15.66 -10.05 0.32
C TYR A 266 -16.12 -9.40 1.64
N ALA A 267 -17.05 -10.04 2.35
CA ALA A 267 -17.48 -9.56 3.67
C ALA A 267 -16.32 -9.54 4.69
N ALA A 268 -15.43 -10.54 4.65
CA ALA A 268 -14.22 -10.55 5.46
C ALA A 268 -13.26 -9.42 5.07
N ARG A 269 -13.10 -9.15 3.77
CA ARG A 269 -12.28 -8.01 3.29
C ARG A 269 -12.86 -6.66 3.71
N ALA A 270 -14.17 -6.48 3.62
CA ALA A 270 -14.83 -5.26 4.08
C ALA A 270 -14.54 -5.00 5.57
N ARG A 271 -14.75 -6.00 6.43
CA ARG A 271 -14.40 -5.88 7.87
C ARG A 271 -12.92 -5.57 8.11
N HIS A 272 -12.04 -6.25 7.38
CA HIS A 272 -10.60 -6.01 7.51
C HIS A 272 -10.23 -4.56 7.16
N PHE A 273 -10.67 -4.07 6.02
CA PHE A 273 -10.26 -2.75 5.53
C PHE A 273 -10.98 -1.58 6.19
N THR A 274 -12.22 -1.76 6.66
CA THR A 274 -12.95 -0.71 7.37
C THR A 274 -12.72 -0.72 8.88
N THR A 275 -12.29 -1.86 9.42
CA THR A 275 -12.23 -2.12 10.88
C THR A 275 -13.58 -1.98 11.60
N THR A 276 -14.69 -2.16 10.87
CA THR A 276 -16.07 -2.10 11.38
C THR A 276 -16.83 -3.38 11.08
N ASP A 277 -17.98 -3.54 11.72
CA ASP A 277 -18.91 -4.66 11.45
C ASP A 277 -19.98 -4.30 10.41
N LEU A 278 -19.82 -3.17 9.71
CA LEU A 278 -20.74 -2.77 8.64
C LEU A 278 -20.77 -3.81 7.52
N THR A 279 -21.98 -4.14 7.09
CA THR A 279 -22.18 -4.99 5.92
C THR A 279 -21.82 -4.26 4.63
N PRO A 280 -21.47 -4.95 3.54
CA PRO A 280 -21.26 -4.33 2.24
C PRO A 280 -22.44 -3.45 1.78
N ARG A 281 -23.67 -3.78 2.15
CA ARG A 281 -24.86 -2.96 1.83
C ARG A 281 -24.86 -1.66 2.60
N GLU A 282 -24.61 -1.70 3.90
CA GLU A 282 -24.57 -0.48 4.73
C GLU A 282 -23.44 0.44 4.27
N ILE A 283 -22.28 -0.12 3.87
CA ILE A 283 -21.18 0.65 3.29
C ILE A 283 -21.58 1.29 1.96
N HIS A 284 -22.28 0.55 1.10
CA HIS A 284 -22.80 1.07 -0.16
C HIS A 284 -23.75 2.26 0.05
N ASP A 285 -24.73 2.09 0.94
CA ASP A 285 -25.73 3.10 1.24
C ASP A 285 -25.09 4.35 1.87
N LEU A 286 -24.08 4.17 2.74
CA LEU A 286 -23.25 5.25 3.24
C LEU A 286 -22.53 5.98 2.09
N GLY A 287 -21.91 5.23 1.18
CA GLY A 287 -21.26 5.78 -0.01
C GLY A 287 -22.20 6.64 -0.86
N LEU A 288 -23.42 6.17 -1.12
CA LEU A 288 -24.43 6.93 -1.86
C LEU A 288 -24.79 8.25 -1.16
N SER A 289 -24.95 8.24 0.17
CA SER A 289 -25.26 9.44 0.94
C SER A 289 -24.11 10.46 0.92
N GLU A 290 -22.87 10.00 1.01
CA GLU A 290 -21.68 10.86 0.94
C GLU A 290 -21.48 11.45 -0.45
N VAL A 291 -21.71 10.67 -1.50
CA VAL A 291 -21.70 11.19 -2.88
C VAL A 291 -22.72 12.32 -3.04
N ALA A 292 -23.95 12.14 -2.53
CA ALA A 292 -24.98 13.17 -2.61
C ALA A 292 -24.58 14.45 -1.83
N ARG A 293 -24.00 14.32 -0.64
CA ARG A 293 -23.52 15.46 0.17
C ARG A 293 -22.43 16.25 -0.58
N ILE A 294 -21.39 15.54 -1.05
CA ILE A 294 -20.24 16.18 -1.71
C ILE A 294 -20.68 16.84 -3.03
N ARG A 295 -21.60 16.21 -3.79
CA ARG A 295 -22.17 16.84 -4.99
C ARG A 295 -22.80 18.20 -4.68
N SER A 296 -23.52 18.31 -3.56
CA SER A 296 -24.12 19.61 -3.14
C SER A 296 -23.06 20.67 -2.87
N GLU A 297 -21.92 20.29 -2.29
CA GLU A 297 -20.81 21.23 -2.06
C GLU A 297 -20.10 21.61 -3.38
N MET A 298 -19.94 20.66 -4.30
CA MET A 298 -19.39 20.91 -5.64
C MET A 298 -20.28 21.86 -6.46
N GLU A 299 -21.61 21.72 -6.37
CA GLU A 299 -22.57 22.65 -7.00
C GLU A 299 -22.40 24.08 -6.45
N ALA A 300 -22.21 24.23 -5.13
CA ALA A 300 -21.98 25.54 -4.54
C ALA A 300 -20.72 26.23 -5.09
N ILE A 301 -19.64 25.47 -5.31
CA ILE A 301 -18.42 26.01 -5.94
C ILE A 301 -18.65 26.35 -7.40
N ARG A 302 -19.37 25.51 -8.16
CA ARG A 302 -19.73 25.81 -9.55
C ARG A 302 -20.48 27.15 -9.67
N GLU A 303 -21.42 27.40 -8.72
CA GLU A 303 -22.13 28.68 -8.64
C GLU A 303 -21.21 29.85 -8.26
N GLU A 304 -20.33 29.64 -7.28
CA GLU A 304 -19.35 30.63 -6.82
C GLU A 304 -18.43 31.11 -7.93
N VAL A 305 -17.93 30.18 -8.79
CA VAL A 305 -17.08 30.54 -9.95
C VAL A 305 -17.87 31.08 -11.14
N GLY A 306 -19.21 31.13 -11.06
CA GLY A 306 -20.08 31.67 -12.10
C GLY A 306 -20.14 30.82 -13.37
N PHE A 307 -19.90 29.50 -13.28
CA PHE A 307 -19.99 28.62 -14.44
C PHE A 307 -21.44 28.40 -14.88
N GLU A 308 -21.75 28.75 -16.11
CA GLU A 308 -23.07 28.53 -16.72
C GLU A 308 -23.19 27.09 -17.24
N GLY A 309 -24.05 26.30 -16.65
CA GLY A 309 -24.25 24.89 -16.95
C GLY A 309 -24.49 24.07 -15.70
N ASP A 310 -24.78 22.77 -15.85
CA ASP A 310 -24.88 21.85 -14.74
C ASP A 310 -23.52 21.30 -14.28
N LEU A 311 -23.50 20.51 -13.23
CA LEU A 311 -22.25 19.94 -12.67
C LEU A 311 -21.56 18.99 -13.68
N ALA A 312 -22.31 18.31 -14.54
CA ALA A 312 -21.72 17.44 -15.57
C ALA A 312 -20.96 18.24 -16.62
N ALA A 313 -21.54 19.37 -17.07
CA ALA A 313 -20.87 20.32 -17.97
C ALA A 313 -19.65 20.97 -17.28
N PHE A 314 -19.71 21.24 -15.97
CA PHE A 314 -18.57 21.74 -15.22
C PHE A 314 -17.44 20.72 -15.11
N PHE A 315 -17.74 19.44 -14.85
CA PHE A 315 -16.75 18.38 -14.88
C PHE A 315 -16.06 18.27 -16.24
N GLU A 316 -16.82 18.38 -17.34
CA GLU A 316 -16.26 18.33 -18.69
C GLU A 316 -15.37 19.54 -18.98
N HIS A 317 -15.78 20.73 -18.56
CA HIS A 317 -14.95 21.93 -18.62
C HIS A 317 -13.62 21.74 -17.88
N LEU A 318 -13.66 21.25 -16.65
CA LEU A 318 -12.45 21.00 -15.85
C LEU A 318 -11.52 19.95 -16.46
N ARG A 319 -12.07 18.96 -17.18
CA ARG A 319 -11.27 17.92 -17.87
C ARG A 319 -10.61 18.42 -19.16
N THR A 320 -11.21 19.40 -19.84
CA THR A 320 -10.86 19.74 -21.22
C THR A 320 -10.24 21.12 -21.40
N ASP A 321 -10.45 22.06 -20.46
CA ASP A 321 -9.84 23.38 -20.54
C ASP A 321 -8.34 23.32 -20.20
N PRO A 322 -7.45 23.63 -21.16
CA PRO A 322 -6.00 23.54 -20.97
C PRO A 322 -5.46 24.48 -19.88
N SER A 323 -6.21 25.51 -19.48
CA SER A 323 -5.80 26.41 -18.41
C SER A 323 -5.59 25.71 -17.07
N PHE A 324 -6.26 24.56 -16.85
CA PHE A 324 -6.13 23.74 -15.64
C PHE A 324 -4.94 22.78 -15.66
N TYR A 325 -4.14 22.76 -16.69
CA TYR A 325 -3.04 21.80 -16.86
C TYR A 325 -1.70 22.51 -17.07
N TYR A 326 -0.61 21.80 -16.85
CA TYR A 326 0.73 22.25 -17.22
C TYR A 326 1.12 21.69 -18.59
N ASP A 327 1.87 22.48 -19.34
CA ASP A 327 2.30 22.11 -20.70
C ASP A 327 3.47 21.10 -20.70
N THR A 328 4.22 21.02 -19.59
CA THR A 328 5.42 20.15 -19.50
C THR A 328 5.48 19.39 -18.18
N PRO A 329 6.11 18.19 -18.19
CA PRO A 329 6.38 17.42 -16.96
C PRO A 329 7.19 18.21 -15.93
N GLU A 330 8.16 19.04 -16.38
CA GLU A 330 9.02 19.85 -15.51
C GLU A 330 8.21 20.90 -14.73
N ALA A 331 7.31 21.62 -15.42
CA ALA A 331 6.45 22.62 -14.79
C ALA A 331 5.48 21.97 -13.78
N LEU A 332 4.95 20.80 -14.10
CA LEU A 332 4.13 20.02 -13.19
C LEU A 332 4.93 19.58 -11.95
N PHE A 333 6.17 19.10 -12.15
CA PHE A 333 7.03 18.68 -11.05
C PHE A 333 7.40 19.84 -10.11
N GLU A 334 7.76 21.01 -10.68
CA GLU A 334 8.04 22.23 -9.92
C GLU A 334 6.84 22.65 -9.06
N ALA A 335 5.61 22.50 -9.58
CA ALA A 335 4.39 22.81 -8.82
C ALA A 335 4.21 21.89 -7.60
N TYR A 336 4.49 20.60 -7.72
CA TYR A 336 4.47 19.65 -6.59
C TYR A 336 5.53 20.01 -5.54
N LEU A 337 6.75 20.32 -5.97
CA LEU A 337 7.84 20.77 -5.09
C LEU A 337 7.49 22.07 -4.36
N ALA A 338 6.97 23.07 -5.08
CA ALA A 338 6.58 24.35 -4.52
C ALA A 338 5.44 24.19 -3.51
N THR A 339 4.42 23.37 -3.81
CA THR A 339 3.30 23.11 -2.91
C THR A 339 3.77 22.41 -1.64
N SER A 340 4.63 21.39 -1.75
CA SER A 340 5.22 20.71 -0.61
C SER A 340 5.93 21.70 0.33
N LYS A 341 6.69 22.65 -0.23
CA LYS A 341 7.40 23.67 0.57
C LYS A 341 6.49 24.76 1.14
N ARG A 342 5.33 25.03 0.57
CA ARG A 342 4.35 25.94 1.16
C ARG A 342 3.68 25.35 2.39
N VAL A 343 3.43 24.04 2.40
CA VAL A 343 2.78 23.35 3.53
C VAL A 343 3.72 23.18 4.73
N ASP A 344 5.01 22.85 4.49
CA ASP A 344 5.97 22.52 5.55
C ASP A 344 5.95 23.49 6.76
N PRO A 345 6.08 24.83 6.59
CA PRO A 345 6.12 25.77 7.71
C PRO A 345 4.79 25.92 8.45
N GLU A 346 3.68 25.56 7.81
CA GLU A 346 2.34 25.74 8.39
C GLU A 346 2.00 24.64 9.41
N LEU A 347 2.69 23.52 9.37
CA LEU A 347 2.45 22.37 10.27
C LEU A 347 2.54 22.71 11.75
N VAL A 348 3.40 23.66 12.11
CA VAL A 348 3.57 24.12 13.51
C VAL A 348 2.30 24.73 14.10
N LYS A 349 1.33 25.13 13.28
CA LYS A 349 0.03 25.64 13.73
C LYS A 349 -0.83 24.54 14.33
N LEU A 350 -0.69 23.29 13.85
CA LEU A 350 -1.57 22.17 14.18
C LEU A 350 -0.87 21.10 15.02
N PHE A 351 0.45 20.96 14.91
CA PHE A 351 1.17 19.82 15.47
C PHE A 351 2.31 20.27 16.38
N GLY A 352 2.35 19.74 17.61
CA GLY A 352 3.41 19.98 18.58
C GLY A 352 4.67 19.10 18.37
N ARG A 353 4.59 18.08 17.51
CA ARG A 353 5.69 17.16 17.20
C ARG A 353 5.75 16.92 15.71
N MET A 354 6.95 17.01 15.13
CA MET A 354 7.23 16.74 13.73
C MET A 354 8.03 15.45 13.59
N PRO A 355 7.88 14.70 12.50
CA PRO A 355 8.78 13.60 12.22
C PRO A 355 10.22 14.11 12.02
N ARG A 356 11.18 13.38 12.55
CA ARG A 356 12.59 13.69 12.37
C ARG A 356 13.09 13.34 10.97
N MET A 357 12.53 12.29 10.38
CA MET A 357 12.86 11.88 9.01
C MET A 357 12.27 12.85 8.00
N PRO A 358 13.09 13.40 7.09
CA PRO A 358 12.60 14.24 6.01
C PRO A 358 11.91 13.40 4.93
N TYR A 359 11.19 14.09 4.04
CA TYR A 359 10.75 13.53 2.77
C TYR A 359 11.26 14.31 1.57
N GLY A 360 11.25 13.66 0.42
CA GLY A 360 11.50 14.30 -0.87
C GLY A 360 10.35 14.02 -1.84
N VAL A 361 10.31 14.78 -2.95
CA VAL A 361 9.39 14.53 -4.07
C VAL A 361 10.21 13.95 -5.22
N ARG A 362 9.68 12.89 -5.88
CA ARG A 362 10.34 12.24 -7.03
C ARG A 362 9.33 11.93 -8.13
N PRO A 363 9.75 11.94 -9.39
CA PRO A 363 8.94 11.38 -10.47
C PRO A 363 8.74 9.87 -10.29
N ILE A 364 7.56 9.38 -10.64
CA ILE A 364 7.35 7.94 -10.86
C ILE A 364 8.19 7.53 -12.08
N PRO A 365 8.93 6.40 -12.03
CA PRO A 365 9.74 5.95 -13.16
C PRO A 365 8.91 5.80 -14.45
N ASP A 366 9.44 6.27 -15.57
CA ASP A 366 8.73 6.31 -16.86
C ASP A 366 8.19 4.95 -17.32
N ALA A 367 8.92 3.88 -17.00
CA ALA A 367 8.55 2.51 -17.38
C ALA A 367 7.22 2.04 -16.75
N ILE A 368 6.82 2.57 -15.60
CA ILE A 368 5.60 2.19 -14.88
C ILE A 368 4.58 3.32 -14.80
N ALA A 369 4.96 4.54 -15.13
CA ALA A 369 4.10 5.72 -15.03
C ALA A 369 2.76 5.59 -15.79
N PRO A 370 2.69 4.98 -17.00
CA PRO A 370 1.42 4.78 -17.71
C PRO A 370 0.38 3.94 -16.97
N ASP A 371 0.83 2.93 -16.19
CA ASP A 371 -0.01 1.98 -15.48
C ASP A 371 -0.13 2.28 -13.97
N THR A 372 0.46 3.40 -13.52
CA THR A 372 0.49 3.80 -12.10
C THR A 372 -0.51 4.93 -11.84
N THR A 373 -0.98 5.01 -10.60
CA THR A 373 -1.85 6.08 -10.10
C THR A 373 -1.19 7.47 -10.18
N THR A 374 -1.95 8.53 -9.87
CA THR A 374 -1.46 9.93 -9.90
C THR A 374 -0.26 10.16 -8.99
N ALA A 375 -0.21 9.49 -7.83
CA ALA A 375 0.91 9.56 -6.91
C ALA A 375 0.89 8.40 -5.90
N TYR A 376 1.99 8.23 -5.17
CA TYR A 376 2.04 7.38 -3.99
C TYR A 376 3.17 7.80 -3.05
N TYR A 377 3.03 7.48 -1.78
CA TYR A 377 4.07 7.67 -0.79
C TYR A 377 4.89 6.39 -0.57
N SER A 378 6.21 6.54 -0.47
CA SER A 378 7.15 5.49 -0.05
C SER A 378 7.79 5.86 1.28
N ARG A 379 7.63 5.00 2.28
CA ARG A 379 8.15 5.24 3.63
C ARG A 379 9.67 5.31 3.70
N PRO A 380 10.27 5.99 4.70
CA PRO A 380 11.71 5.96 4.95
C PRO A 380 12.18 4.57 5.38
N ALA A 381 13.48 4.33 5.30
CA ALA A 381 14.08 3.17 5.95
C ALA A 381 14.12 3.35 7.48
N ALA A 382 13.89 2.26 8.22
CA ALA A 382 13.85 2.30 9.68
C ALA A 382 15.21 2.62 10.31
N ASP A 383 16.31 2.26 9.61
CA ASP A 383 17.68 2.56 10.01
C ASP A 383 18.13 4.02 9.71
N GLY A 384 17.25 4.81 9.10
CA GLY A 384 17.55 6.20 8.71
C GLY A 384 18.40 6.35 7.44
N SER A 385 18.71 5.25 6.74
CA SER A 385 19.58 5.28 5.55
C SER A 385 18.89 5.84 4.30
N ARG A 386 17.56 5.92 4.28
CA ARG A 386 16.75 6.43 3.17
C ARG A 386 15.58 7.26 3.69
N ALA A 387 15.39 8.46 3.14
CA ALA A 387 14.26 9.34 3.42
C ALA A 387 12.93 8.75 2.91
N GLY A 388 11.81 9.30 3.36
CA GLY A 388 10.51 9.07 2.71
C GLY A 388 10.42 9.78 1.36
N TYR A 389 9.61 9.24 0.44
CA TYR A 389 9.41 9.87 -0.86
C TYR A 389 7.95 9.92 -1.26
N TYR A 390 7.52 11.11 -1.66
CA TYR A 390 6.29 11.37 -2.37
C TYR A 390 6.58 11.23 -3.87
N TYR A 391 6.09 10.16 -4.50
CA TYR A 391 6.23 9.91 -5.93
C TYR A 391 5.06 10.49 -6.68
N VAL A 392 5.35 11.31 -7.71
CA VAL A 392 4.36 12.00 -8.54
C VAL A 392 4.42 11.53 -9.99
N ASN A 393 3.27 11.31 -10.59
CA ASN A 393 3.16 10.85 -11.97
C ASN A 393 3.23 12.04 -12.93
N LEU A 394 4.31 12.13 -13.69
CA LEU A 394 4.53 13.18 -14.68
C LEU A 394 4.14 12.74 -16.11
N TYR A 395 3.73 11.48 -16.27
CA TYR A 395 3.27 10.97 -17.55
C TYR A 395 1.98 11.67 -17.95
N ARG A 396 1.99 12.29 -19.15
CA ARG A 396 0.87 13.04 -19.71
C ARG A 396 0.40 14.18 -18.78
N PRO A 397 1.19 15.27 -18.62
CA PRO A 397 0.85 16.38 -17.73
C PRO A 397 -0.51 17.02 -18.05
N GLU A 398 -0.96 16.92 -19.32
CA GLU A 398 -2.27 17.40 -19.80
C GLU A 398 -3.48 16.63 -19.22
N VAL A 399 -3.26 15.59 -18.43
CA VAL A 399 -4.31 14.88 -17.67
C VAL A 399 -4.13 14.98 -16.17
N ARG A 400 -3.21 15.85 -15.70
CA ARG A 400 -2.88 16.08 -14.27
C ARG A 400 -3.25 17.49 -13.87
N PRO A 401 -4.47 17.74 -13.37
CA PRO A 401 -4.97 19.08 -13.17
C PRO A 401 -4.29 19.80 -12.00
N LYS A 402 -4.05 21.11 -12.18
CA LYS A 402 -3.45 22.01 -11.18
C LYS A 402 -4.24 22.04 -9.88
N TYR A 403 -5.55 22.01 -9.96
CA TYR A 403 -6.44 22.14 -8.80
C TYR A 403 -6.38 20.91 -7.84
N GLU A 404 -5.83 19.78 -8.27
CA GLU A 404 -5.67 18.60 -7.42
C GLU A 404 -4.35 18.58 -6.62
N ILE A 405 -3.36 19.41 -6.99
CA ILE A 405 -2.00 19.34 -6.46
C ILE A 405 -1.96 19.56 -4.94
N GLU A 406 -2.74 20.52 -4.42
CA GLU A 406 -2.74 20.83 -2.98
C GLU A 406 -3.29 19.67 -2.15
N ALA A 407 -4.44 19.12 -2.52
CA ALA A 407 -5.05 18.00 -1.82
C ALA A 407 -4.15 16.75 -1.86
N LEU A 408 -3.60 16.44 -3.03
CA LEU A 408 -2.70 15.30 -3.21
C LEU A 408 -1.40 15.44 -2.41
N THR A 409 -0.81 16.65 -2.38
CA THR A 409 0.40 16.91 -1.60
C THR A 409 0.14 16.76 -0.09
N ILE A 410 -0.99 17.25 0.41
CA ILE A 410 -1.40 17.06 1.81
C ILE A 410 -1.58 15.57 2.11
N HIS A 411 -2.21 14.82 1.23
CA HIS A 411 -2.46 13.39 1.40
C HIS A 411 -1.17 12.56 1.45
N GLU A 412 -0.30 12.72 0.46
CA GLU A 412 0.89 11.86 0.30
C GLU A 412 2.07 12.30 1.17
N ALA A 413 2.23 13.63 1.35
CA ALA A 413 3.34 14.19 2.11
C ALA A 413 2.92 14.58 3.54
N VAL A 414 2.72 15.87 3.79
CA VAL A 414 2.45 16.39 5.14
C VAL A 414 1.19 17.25 5.16
N PRO A 415 0.33 17.07 6.18
CA PRO A 415 0.42 16.16 7.33
C PRO A 415 -0.12 14.74 7.09
N GLY A 416 -0.23 14.26 5.83
CA GLY A 416 -0.76 12.97 5.45
C GLY A 416 0.20 11.80 5.69
N HIS A 417 0.40 10.96 4.68
CA HIS A 417 1.11 9.69 4.81
C HIS A 417 2.53 9.80 5.37
N HIS A 418 3.35 10.74 4.83
CA HIS A 418 4.71 10.89 5.36
C HIS A 418 4.69 11.23 6.85
N PHE A 419 3.89 12.22 7.22
CA PHE A 419 3.82 12.69 8.60
C PHE A 419 3.41 11.59 9.57
N GLN A 420 2.32 10.89 9.28
CA GLN A 420 1.78 9.84 10.13
C GLN A 420 2.72 8.63 10.22
N ILE A 421 3.19 8.13 9.08
CA ILE A 421 4.01 6.91 9.03
C ILE A 421 5.39 7.16 9.65
N ALA A 422 6.04 8.28 9.32
CA ALA A 422 7.35 8.59 9.89
C ALA A 422 7.28 8.80 11.40
N LEU A 423 6.24 9.49 11.93
CA LEU A 423 6.03 9.60 13.37
C LEU A 423 5.77 8.25 14.03
N ALA A 424 4.96 7.38 13.42
CA ALA A 424 4.71 6.05 13.96
C ALA A 424 5.99 5.23 14.09
N MET A 425 6.89 5.31 13.10
CA MET A 425 8.19 4.64 13.11
C MET A 425 9.11 5.15 14.23
N GLU A 426 8.93 6.39 14.71
CA GLU A 426 9.71 7.01 15.77
C GLU A 426 9.14 6.81 17.18
N LEU A 427 7.97 6.16 17.33
CA LEU A 427 7.34 5.95 18.63
C LEU A 427 8.06 4.85 19.42
N GLU A 428 8.85 5.27 20.41
CA GLU A 428 9.49 4.36 21.35
C GLU A 428 8.45 3.69 22.26
N GLY A 429 8.71 2.44 22.65
CA GLY A 429 7.84 1.67 23.54
C GLY A 429 6.65 0.96 22.87
N LEU A 430 6.44 1.16 21.56
CA LEU A 430 5.51 0.36 20.77
C LEU A 430 6.24 -0.86 20.17
N PRO A 431 5.58 -2.04 20.12
CA PRO A 431 6.10 -3.19 19.41
C PRO A 431 6.38 -2.89 17.93
N ALA A 432 7.39 -3.56 17.38
CA ALA A 432 7.85 -3.31 16.01
C ALA A 432 6.73 -3.49 14.97
N PHE A 433 5.86 -4.50 15.12
CA PHE A 433 4.73 -4.71 14.20
C PHE A 433 3.76 -3.52 14.13
N ARG A 434 3.62 -2.73 15.21
CA ARG A 434 2.83 -1.48 15.21
C ARG A 434 3.56 -0.31 14.59
N ARG A 435 4.86 -0.21 14.81
CA ARG A 435 5.70 0.89 14.29
C ARG A 435 5.89 0.80 12.79
N PHE A 436 6.06 -0.40 12.26
CA PHE A 436 6.41 -0.66 10.87
C PHE A 436 5.27 -1.30 10.07
N GLY A 437 4.29 -1.90 10.73
CA GLY A 437 3.05 -2.36 10.13
C GLY A 437 2.07 -1.20 9.88
N GLY A 438 0.79 -1.50 9.94
CA GLY A 438 -0.26 -0.49 9.83
C GLY A 438 -1.65 -1.11 9.71
N VAL A 439 -2.64 -0.34 10.10
CA VAL A 439 -4.06 -0.62 9.82
C VAL A 439 -4.45 0.29 8.67
N THR A 440 -4.83 -0.29 7.54
CA THR A 440 -5.08 0.48 6.30
C THR A 440 -6.14 1.57 6.52
N ALA A 441 -7.21 1.27 7.25
CA ALA A 441 -8.23 2.27 7.61
C ALA A 441 -7.65 3.48 8.36
N TYR A 442 -6.67 3.26 9.24
CA TYR A 442 -6.02 4.36 9.94
C TYR A 442 -5.08 5.14 9.01
N VAL A 443 -4.26 4.45 8.23
CA VAL A 443 -3.29 5.09 7.32
C VAL A 443 -3.99 5.95 6.27
N GLU A 444 -5.01 5.39 5.62
CA GLU A 444 -5.76 6.07 4.55
C GLU A 444 -6.77 7.08 5.11
N GLY A 445 -7.46 6.72 6.20
CA GLY A 445 -8.40 7.62 6.87
C GLY A 445 -7.70 8.84 7.45
N TRP A 446 -6.49 8.69 8.01
CA TRP A 446 -5.67 9.82 8.43
C TRP A 446 -5.32 10.74 7.26
N ALA A 447 -4.88 10.17 6.13
CA ALA A 447 -4.50 10.97 4.97
C ALA A 447 -5.70 11.73 4.37
N LEU A 448 -6.88 11.12 4.33
CA LEU A 448 -8.12 11.80 3.94
C LEU A 448 -8.51 12.88 4.95
N TYR A 449 -8.39 12.61 6.25
CA TYR A 449 -8.61 13.64 7.29
C TYR A 449 -7.61 14.79 7.13
N ALA A 450 -6.35 14.50 6.84
CA ALA A 450 -5.32 15.52 6.62
C ALA A 450 -5.70 16.46 5.47
N GLU A 451 -6.32 15.96 4.38
CA GLU A 451 -6.83 16.82 3.30
C GLU A 451 -7.82 17.87 3.82
N SER A 452 -8.65 17.54 4.81
CA SER A 452 -9.61 18.48 5.39
C SER A 452 -8.96 19.61 6.22
N LEU A 453 -7.69 19.44 6.63
CA LEU A 453 -6.92 20.47 7.36
C LEU A 453 -6.30 21.54 6.44
N GLY A 454 -6.52 21.44 5.13
CA GLY A 454 -5.96 22.38 4.16
C GLY A 454 -6.26 23.85 4.46
N PRO A 455 -7.50 24.25 4.82
CA PRO A 455 -7.79 25.64 5.16
C PRO A 455 -6.96 26.18 6.33
N GLU A 456 -6.76 25.40 7.39
CA GLU A 456 -5.95 25.77 8.56
C GLU A 456 -4.45 25.90 8.20
N LEU A 457 -4.02 25.14 7.18
CA LEU A 457 -2.67 25.20 6.62
C LEU A 457 -2.51 26.29 5.54
N GLY A 458 -3.55 27.11 5.29
CA GLY A 458 -3.51 28.15 4.27
C GLY A 458 -3.58 27.65 2.83
N MET A 459 -4.06 26.43 2.62
CA MET A 459 -4.34 25.85 1.31
C MET A 459 -5.80 26.08 0.89
N TYR A 460 -6.14 25.73 -0.34
CA TYR A 460 -7.48 25.85 -0.93
C TYR A 460 -8.00 27.30 -0.92
N GLN A 461 -7.11 28.26 -1.23
CA GLN A 461 -7.44 29.69 -1.19
C GLN A 461 -8.26 30.16 -2.40
N ASP A 462 -8.30 29.37 -3.47
CA ASP A 462 -9.16 29.62 -4.61
C ASP A 462 -10.25 28.53 -4.75
N PRO A 463 -11.41 28.83 -5.35
CA PRO A 463 -12.51 27.88 -5.45
C PRO A 463 -12.15 26.60 -6.20
N TYR A 464 -11.23 26.66 -7.19
CA TYR A 464 -10.84 25.49 -7.96
C TYR A 464 -9.95 24.54 -7.13
N SER A 465 -9.02 25.05 -6.31
CA SER A 465 -8.25 24.19 -5.41
C SER A 465 -9.12 23.58 -4.31
N LYS A 466 -10.16 24.30 -3.83
CA LYS A 466 -11.18 23.70 -2.97
C LYS A 466 -12.01 22.64 -3.68
N PHE A 467 -12.35 22.86 -4.95
CA PHE A 467 -12.99 21.83 -5.78
C PHE A 467 -12.09 20.60 -5.97
N GLY A 468 -10.79 20.79 -6.08
CA GLY A 468 -9.80 19.72 -6.11
C GLY A 468 -9.85 18.85 -4.84
N GLN A 469 -9.91 19.46 -3.66
CA GLN A 469 -10.10 18.73 -2.41
C GLN A 469 -11.41 17.95 -2.41
N LEU A 470 -12.54 18.57 -2.84
CA LEU A 470 -13.82 17.86 -2.95
C LEU A 470 -13.78 16.74 -4.00
N THR A 471 -12.99 16.87 -5.07
CA THR A 471 -12.78 15.81 -6.06
C THR A 471 -12.11 14.60 -5.41
N TYR A 472 -11.13 14.82 -4.53
CA TYR A 472 -10.47 13.74 -3.77
C TYR A 472 -11.41 13.12 -2.74
N GLU A 473 -12.19 13.91 -2.02
CA GLU A 473 -13.19 13.39 -1.09
C GLU A 473 -14.30 12.61 -1.82
N MET A 474 -14.77 13.12 -2.95
CA MET A 474 -15.73 12.43 -3.83
C MET A 474 -15.18 11.10 -4.32
N TRP A 475 -13.93 11.08 -4.75
CA TRP A 475 -13.28 9.84 -5.17
C TRP A 475 -13.39 8.76 -4.08
N ARG A 476 -13.13 9.11 -2.80
CA ARG A 476 -13.22 8.16 -1.68
C ARG A 476 -14.66 7.74 -1.38
N ALA A 477 -15.63 8.64 -1.54
CA ALA A 477 -17.06 8.30 -1.43
C ALA A 477 -17.52 7.37 -2.57
N VAL A 478 -17.12 7.64 -3.81
CA VAL A 478 -17.39 6.78 -4.98
C VAL A 478 -16.82 5.38 -4.77
N ARG A 479 -15.64 5.23 -4.15
CA ARG A 479 -15.04 3.92 -3.85
C ARG A 479 -15.95 3.04 -3.01
N LEU A 480 -16.66 3.58 -2.01
CA LEU A 480 -17.60 2.81 -1.19
C LEU A 480 -18.72 2.22 -2.04
N VAL A 481 -19.18 2.97 -3.05
CA VAL A 481 -20.27 2.55 -3.94
C VAL A 481 -19.79 1.55 -4.98
N VAL A 482 -18.68 1.82 -5.66
CA VAL A 482 -18.24 0.98 -6.79
C VAL A 482 -17.59 -0.33 -6.35
N ASP A 483 -16.82 -0.34 -5.25
CA ASP A 483 -16.21 -1.56 -4.73
C ASP A 483 -17.29 -2.55 -4.28
N THR A 484 -18.26 -2.10 -3.49
CA THR A 484 -19.43 -2.90 -3.09
C THR A 484 -20.29 -3.24 -4.28
N GLY A 485 -20.49 -2.32 -5.22
CA GLY A 485 -21.19 -2.55 -6.49
C GLY A 485 -20.60 -3.73 -7.26
N ILE A 486 -19.30 -3.76 -7.45
CA ILE A 486 -18.58 -4.81 -8.16
C ILE A 486 -18.62 -6.14 -7.40
N HIS A 487 -18.26 -6.13 -6.12
CA HIS A 487 -17.94 -7.35 -5.38
C HIS A 487 -19.12 -7.96 -4.62
N GLU A 488 -20.18 -7.18 -4.34
CA GLU A 488 -21.40 -7.64 -3.69
C GLU A 488 -22.59 -7.63 -4.66
N PHE A 489 -22.81 -6.54 -5.41
CA PHE A 489 -24.03 -6.35 -6.21
C PHE A 489 -23.89 -6.77 -7.68
N GLY A 490 -22.71 -7.26 -8.08
CA GLY A 490 -22.50 -7.81 -9.43
C GLY A 490 -22.45 -6.75 -10.53
N TRP A 491 -22.06 -5.52 -10.21
CA TRP A 491 -21.85 -4.49 -11.22
C TRP A 491 -20.80 -4.92 -12.22
N SER A 492 -21.05 -4.61 -13.49
CA SER A 492 -20.03 -4.72 -14.53
C SER A 492 -18.95 -3.64 -14.35
N ARG A 493 -17.78 -3.87 -14.94
CA ARG A 493 -16.71 -2.88 -15.01
C ARG A 493 -17.20 -1.55 -15.61
N GLN A 494 -18.02 -1.61 -16.65
CA GLN A 494 -18.53 -0.41 -17.32
C GLN A 494 -19.48 0.38 -16.41
N GLN A 495 -20.38 -0.30 -15.67
CA GLN A 495 -21.24 0.39 -14.68
C GLN A 495 -20.44 1.13 -13.63
N ALA A 496 -19.35 0.53 -13.14
CA ALA A 496 -18.48 1.18 -12.17
C ALA A 496 -17.73 2.39 -12.76
N ILE A 497 -17.24 2.28 -14.00
CA ILE A 497 -16.62 3.39 -14.75
C ILE A 497 -17.62 4.52 -14.95
N ASP A 498 -18.82 4.23 -15.43
CA ASP A 498 -19.85 5.23 -15.69
C ASP A 498 -20.25 5.96 -14.41
N TYR A 499 -20.50 5.22 -13.32
CA TYR A 499 -20.82 5.79 -12.03
C TYR A 499 -19.72 6.75 -11.52
N PHE A 500 -18.45 6.36 -11.68
CA PHE A 500 -17.33 7.20 -11.29
C PHE A 500 -17.26 8.48 -12.15
N ARG A 501 -17.38 8.34 -13.48
CA ARG A 501 -17.33 9.46 -14.42
C ARG A 501 -18.43 10.50 -14.14
N ASP A 502 -19.62 10.03 -13.79
CA ASP A 502 -20.78 10.89 -13.54
C ASP A 502 -20.69 11.68 -12.23
N ASN A 503 -19.77 11.28 -11.34
CA ASN A 503 -19.66 11.85 -10.00
C ASN A 503 -18.34 12.57 -9.70
N ALA A 504 -17.31 12.45 -10.54
CA ALA A 504 -16.02 13.09 -10.28
C ALA A 504 -15.38 13.65 -11.55
N ALA A 505 -14.70 14.78 -11.43
CA ALA A 505 -13.98 15.45 -12.52
C ALA A 505 -12.60 14.78 -12.82
N LYS A 506 -12.51 13.45 -12.70
CA LYS A 506 -11.29 12.68 -13.01
C LYS A 506 -11.21 12.36 -14.50
N THR A 507 -9.99 12.22 -15.00
CA THR A 507 -9.78 11.79 -16.39
C THR A 507 -10.22 10.35 -16.59
N GLU A 508 -10.62 10.01 -17.82
CA GLU A 508 -11.03 8.64 -18.17
C GLU A 508 -9.92 7.61 -17.87
N ALA A 509 -8.67 7.97 -18.14
CA ALA A 509 -7.53 7.09 -17.88
C ALA A 509 -7.37 6.78 -16.38
N ASP A 510 -7.53 7.79 -15.51
CA ASP A 510 -7.46 7.59 -14.07
C ASP A 510 -8.63 6.73 -13.57
N ILE A 511 -9.85 6.98 -14.06
CA ILE A 511 -11.05 6.21 -13.71
C ILE A 511 -10.86 4.73 -14.07
N VAL A 512 -10.42 4.45 -15.28
CA VAL A 512 -10.19 3.08 -15.76
C VAL A 512 -9.14 2.36 -14.90
N ASN A 513 -8.01 3.01 -14.63
CA ASN A 513 -6.95 2.44 -13.80
C ASN A 513 -7.43 2.14 -12.37
N GLU A 514 -8.23 3.03 -11.79
CA GLU A 514 -8.76 2.83 -10.44
C GLU A 514 -9.81 1.73 -10.39
N ILE A 515 -10.74 1.66 -11.33
CA ILE A 515 -11.72 0.56 -11.37
C ILE A 515 -11.02 -0.80 -11.54
N ASP A 516 -10.01 -0.89 -12.39
CA ASP A 516 -9.24 -2.13 -12.56
C ASP A 516 -8.43 -2.47 -11.30
N ARG A 517 -7.98 -1.46 -10.53
CA ARG A 517 -7.37 -1.66 -9.21
C ARG A 517 -8.37 -2.25 -8.22
N TYR A 518 -9.61 -1.73 -8.15
CA TYR A 518 -10.63 -2.24 -7.23
C TYR A 518 -11.02 -3.67 -7.59
N ILE A 519 -11.14 -3.98 -8.87
CA ILE A 519 -11.37 -5.34 -9.36
C ILE A 519 -10.26 -6.31 -8.91
N ALA A 520 -9.00 -5.87 -8.95
CA ALA A 520 -7.85 -6.70 -8.58
C ALA A 520 -7.65 -6.81 -7.06
N TRP A 521 -8.17 -5.85 -6.27
CA TRP A 521 -7.91 -5.74 -4.83
C TRP A 521 -9.19 -5.47 -4.03
N PRO A 522 -10.07 -6.48 -3.92
CA PRO A 522 -11.40 -6.35 -3.28
C PRO A 522 -11.33 -5.80 -1.87
N GLY A 523 -12.17 -4.82 -1.57
CA GLY A 523 -12.35 -4.22 -0.26
C GLY A 523 -11.30 -3.15 0.11
N GLN A 524 -10.12 -3.10 -0.55
CA GLN A 524 -9.11 -2.10 -0.22
C GLN A 524 -9.61 -0.66 -0.43
N ALA A 525 -10.43 -0.46 -1.43
CA ALA A 525 -11.05 0.82 -1.74
C ALA A 525 -11.96 1.36 -0.61
N LEU A 526 -12.40 0.51 0.32
CA LEU A 526 -13.25 0.89 1.46
C LEU A 526 -12.47 1.51 2.64
N ALA A 527 -11.15 1.46 2.64
CA ALA A 527 -10.33 1.84 3.79
C ALA A 527 -10.22 3.36 4.01
N TYR A 528 -10.70 4.18 3.11
CA TYR A 528 -10.45 5.63 3.09
C TYR A 528 -11.51 6.45 3.83
N LYS A 529 -12.76 6.01 3.82
CA LYS A 529 -13.89 6.79 4.31
C LYS A 529 -14.91 5.95 5.05
#